data_12380122cc7475c22c67e18f7b99eb70
#
_entry.id   12380122cc7475c22c67e18f7b99eb70
#
_cell.length_a   1.000
_cell.length_b   1.000
_cell.length_c   1.000
_cell.angle_alpha   90.00
_cell.angle_beta   90.00
_cell.angle_gamma   90.00
#
_symmetry.space_group_name_H-M   'P 1'
#
loop_
_entity.id
_entity.type
_entity.pdbx_description
1 polymer ?
#
loop_
_entity_poly.entity_id
_entity_poly.type
_entity_poly.pdbx_seq_one_letter_code
_entity_poly.pdbx_strand_id
1 'polypeptide(L)'
;MQFVEIVALLAVAQFLFFGVMVGKARGVSGLKAPAMTGDAGFERMSRVHLNTAEMLIAFFPTLYVAAQHGAPLLVAAVGAVFLVGRHIYWRSYVKDPSTRTLGFALTIGPVFVLMLMGLVGAVL
;
A
#
# COMPACT_ATOMS: atom_id res chain seq x y z
N MET A 1 20.75 -1.68 3.03
CA MET A 1 19.75 -0.98 3.87
C MET A 1 19.17 0.26 3.23
N GLN A 2 19.99 1.02 2.56
CA GLN A 2 19.58 2.25 1.88
C GLN A 2 18.37 2.06 0.96
N PHE A 3 18.35 0.99 0.14
CA PHE A 3 17.23 0.74 -0.76
C PHE A 3 15.95 0.38 -0.01
N VAL A 4 16.07 -0.32 1.11
CA VAL A 4 14.93 -0.64 1.98
C VAL A 4 14.34 0.64 2.56
N GLU A 5 15.18 1.55 3.00
CA GLU A 5 14.75 2.85 3.53
C GLU A 5 14.03 3.68 2.46
N ILE A 6 14.57 3.68 1.24
CA ILE A 6 13.93 4.37 0.12
C ILE A 6 12.54 3.79 -0.15
N VAL A 7 12.41 2.46 -0.18
CA VAL A 7 11.12 1.80 -0.39
C VAL A 7 10.13 2.17 0.72
N ALA A 8 10.58 2.16 1.98
CA ALA A 8 9.73 2.53 3.10
C ALA A 8 9.22 3.98 2.97
N LEU A 9 10.11 4.91 2.63
CA LEU A 9 9.73 6.32 2.46
C LEU A 9 8.83 6.52 1.24
N LEU A 10 9.06 5.80 0.15
CA LEU A 10 8.17 5.84 -1.01
C LEU A 10 6.78 5.30 -0.69
N ALA A 11 6.69 4.29 0.19
CA ALA A 11 5.39 3.80 0.65
C ALA A 11 4.64 4.87 1.44
N VAL A 12 5.33 5.60 2.29
CA VAL A 12 4.74 6.76 3.01
C VAL A 12 4.29 7.83 2.03
N ALA A 13 5.16 8.18 1.07
CA ALA A 13 4.83 9.19 0.06
C ALA A 13 3.61 8.79 -0.77
N GLN A 14 3.51 7.52 -1.14
CA GLN A 14 2.36 6.99 -1.87
C GLN A 14 1.08 7.08 -1.05
N PHE A 15 1.15 6.74 0.24
CA PHE A 15 0.01 6.86 1.15
C PHE A 15 -0.45 8.31 1.27
N LEU A 16 0.49 9.24 1.43
CA LEU A 16 0.17 10.68 1.50
C LEU A 16 -0.43 11.18 0.20
N PHE A 17 0.08 10.70 -0.94
CA PHE A 17 -0.48 11.01 -2.26
C PHE A 17 -1.94 10.56 -2.34
N PHE A 18 -2.26 9.36 -1.88
CA PHE A 18 -3.64 8.89 -1.87
C PHE A 18 -4.53 9.75 -0.98
N GLY A 19 -4.00 10.25 0.13
CA GLY A 19 -4.71 11.21 0.97
C GLY A 19 -5.05 12.51 0.24
N VAL A 20 -4.09 13.04 -0.53
CA VAL A 20 -4.31 14.21 -1.37
C VAL A 20 -5.40 13.92 -2.41
N MET A 21 -5.37 12.73 -3.02
CA MET A 21 -6.39 12.34 -4.00
C MET A 21 -7.78 12.19 -3.38
N VAL A 22 -7.88 11.77 -2.13
CA VAL A 22 -9.15 11.77 -1.38
C VAL A 22 -9.68 13.19 -1.24
N GLY A 23 -8.82 14.14 -0.84
CA GLY A 23 -9.20 15.55 -0.72
C GLY A 23 -9.67 16.13 -2.06
N LYS A 24 -8.98 15.78 -3.14
CA LYS A 24 -9.39 16.20 -4.49
C LYS A 24 -10.75 15.62 -4.88
N ALA A 25 -10.97 14.34 -4.61
CA ALA A 25 -12.25 13.68 -4.90
C ALA A 25 -13.40 14.30 -4.08
N ARG A 26 -13.13 14.66 -2.82
CA ARG A 26 -14.12 15.36 -1.98
C ARG A 26 -14.49 16.71 -2.60
N GLY A 27 -13.50 17.46 -3.06
CA GLY A 27 -13.75 18.77 -3.71
C GLY A 27 -14.58 18.63 -4.98
N VAL A 28 -14.27 17.65 -5.82
CA VAL A 28 -14.99 17.39 -7.07
C VAL A 28 -16.42 16.94 -6.80
N SER A 29 -16.64 16.10 -5.77
CA SER A 29 -17.96 15.57 -5.43
C SER A 29 -18.88 16.61 -4.76
N GLY A 30 -18.29 17.64 -4.15
CA GLY A 30 -19.04 18.60 -3.35
C GLY A 30 -19.42 18.12 -1.97
N LEU A 31 -19.05 16.91 -1.59
CA LEU A 31 -19.28 16.38 -0.25
C LEU A 31 -18.45 17.15 0.77
N LYS A 32 -19.09 17.52 1.87
CA LYS A 32 -18.41 18.21 2.98
C LYS A 32 -18.09 17.24 4.10
N ALA A 33 -16.93 17.46 4.73
CA ALA A 33 -16.58 16.71 5.93
C ALA A 33 -17.67 16.89 6.99
N PRO A 34 -17.99 15.88 7.81
CA PRO A 34 -17.33 14.58 7.91
C PRO A 34 -17.96 13.46 7.05
N ALA A 35 -18.76 13.79 6.04
CA ALA A 35 -19.43 12.79 5.23
C ALA A 35 -18.43 11.86 4.56
N MET A 36 -18.71 10.55 4.64
CA MET A 36 -17.89 9.49 4.03
C MET A 36 -18.63 8.75 2.93
N THR A 37 -19.91 9.06 2.73
CA THR A 37 -20.76 8.45 1.70
C THR A 37 -21.51 9.53 0.94
N GLY A 38 -21.97 9.19 -0.26
CA GLY A 38 -22.78 10.09 -1.08
C GLY A 38 -22.26 10.32 -2.49
N ASP A 39 -21.03 9.88 -2.79
CA ASP A 39 -20.43 9.99 -4.12
C ASP A 39 -19.53 8.80 -4.39
N ALA A 40 -19.81 8.07 -5.48
CA ALA A 40 -19.07 6.85 -5.81
C ALA A 40 -17.57 7.10 -6.01
N GLY A 41 -17.19 8.16 -6.68
CA GLY A 41 -15.78 8.49 -6.93
C GLY A 41 -15.03 8.77 -5.63
N PHE A 42 -15.63 9.56 -4.75
CA PHE A 42 -15.05 9.85 -3.43
C PHE A 42 -14.95 8.58 -2.57
N GLU A 43 -15.99 7.77 -2.55
CA GLU A 43 -16.00 6.54 -1.74
C GLU A 43 -14.93 5.56 -2.19
N ARG A 44 -14.74 5.41 -3.51
CA ARG A 44 -13.70 4.53 -4.07
C ARG A 44 -12.31 5.02 -3.72
N MET A 45 -12.04 6.31 -3.86
CA MET A 45 -10.73 6.88 -3.53
C MET A 45 -10.45 6.79 -2.03
N SER A 46 -11.45 7.04 -1.20
CA SER A 46 -11.35 6.88 0.25
C SER A 46 -11.01 5.44 0.63
N ARG A 47 -11.62 4.46 -0.06
CA ARG A 47 -11.36 3.05 0.20
C ARG A 47 -9.92 2.67 -0.16
N VAL A 48 -9.39 3.18 -1.27
CA VAL A 48 -7.98 2.97 -1.64
C VAL A 48 -7.05 3.51 -0.56
N HIS A 49 -7.30 4.71 -0.07
CA HIS A 49 -6.51 5.34 0.97
C HIS A 49 -6.55 4.55 2.28
N LEU A 50 -7.74 4.19 2.73
CA LEU A 50 -7.92 3.42 3.97
C LEU A 50 -7.34 2.02 3.86
N ASN A 51 -7.55 1.34 2.74
CA ASN A 51 -6.98 0.01 2.53
C ASN A 51 -5.46 0.05 2.49
N THR A 52 -4.88 1.13 1.94
CA THR A 52 -3.44 1.32 1.96
C THR A 52 -2.92 1.47 3.39
N ALA A 53 -3.62 2.23 4.24
CA ALA A 53 -3.27 2.34 5.66
C ALA A 53 -3.30 0.97 6.35
N GLU A 54 -4.34 0.17 6.09
CA GLU A 54 -4.47 -1.17 6.63
C GLU A 54 -3.29 -2.07 6.21
N MET A 55 -2.92 -2.00 4.93
CA MET A 55 -1.81 -2.81 4.40
C MET A 55 -0.45 -2.36 4.94
N LEU A 56 -0.25 -1.06 5.19
CA LEU A 56 1.00 -0.55 5.75
C LEU A 56 1.24 -1.04 7.18
N ILE A 57 0.19 -1.29 7.94
CA ILE A 57 0.30 -1.87 9.28
C ILE A 57 1.01 -3.22 9.24
N ALA A 58 0.77 -4.02 8.20
CA ALA A 58 1.43 -5.30 8.01
C ALA A 58 2.75 -5.17 7.25
N PHE A 59 2.83 -4.23 6.29
CA PHE A 59 4.00 -4.06 5.44
C PHE A 59 5.22 -3.57 6.20
N PHE A 60 5.11 -2.53 6.99
CA PHE A 60 6.27 -1.94 7.66
C PHE A 60 6.96 -2.89 8.64
N PRO A 61 6.24 -3.58 9.55
CA PRO A 61 6.91 -4.53 10.44
C PRO A 61 7.61 -5.67 9.69
N THR A 62 6.96 -6.21 8.66
CA THR A 62 7.53 -7.33 7.88
C THR A 62 8.72 -6.88 7.06
N LEU A 63 8.67 -5.69 6.49
CA LEU A 63 9.80 -5.08 5.77
C LEU A 63 11.00 -4.89 6.71
N TYR A 64 10.75 -4.36 7.89
CA TYR A 64 11.78 -4.08 8.89
C TYR A 64 12.48 -5.38 9.35
N VAL A 65 11.70 -6.37 9.75
CA VAL A 65 12.28 -7.64 10.23
C VAL A 65 13.00 -8.38 9.11
N ALA A 66 12.40 -8.46 7.92
CA ALA A 66 13.05 -9.09 6.77
C ALA A 66 14.39 -8.42 6.43
N ALA A 67 14.45 -7.08 6.52
CA ALA A 67 15.66 -6.33 6.23
C ALA A 67 16.80 -6.61 7.20
N GLN A 68 16.49 -6.99 8.45
CA GLN A 68 17.49 -7.33 9.46
C GLN A 68 18.13 -8.69 9.22
N HIS A 69 17.43 -9.61 8.56
CA HIS A 69 17.86 -11.00 8.44
C HIS A 69 18.15 -11.42 6.99
N GLY A 70 17.58 -10.72 6.01
CA GLY A 70 17.73 -11.08 4.61
C GLY A 70 18.70 -10.16 3.85
N ALA A 71 18.92 -10.46 2.57
CA ALA A 71 19.69 -9.59 1.68
C ALA A 71 18.93 -8.28 1.45
N PRO A 72 19.50 -7.12 1.80
CA PRO A 72 18.77 -5.85 1.70
C PRO A 72 18.23 -5.54 0.31
N LEU A 73 18.98 -5.88 -0.73
CA LEU A 73 18.55 -5.62 -2.10
C LEU A 73 17.34 -6.47 -2.47
N LEU A 74 17.31 -7.74 -2.05
CA LEU A 74 16.17 -8.62 -2.30
C LEU A 74 14.93 -8.12 -1.53
N VAL A 75 15.11 -7.74 -0.27
CA VAL A 75 14.03 -7.20 0.56
C VAL A 75 13.46 -5.92 -0.08
N ALA A 76 14.33 -5.03 -0.56
CA ALA A 76 13.91 -3.81 -1.26
C ALA A 76 13.15 -4.13 -2.55
N ALA A 77 13.58 -5.15 -3.31
CA ALA A 77 12.90 -5.57 -4.53
C ALA A 77 11.48 -6.07 -4.24
N VAL A 78 11.33 -6.90 -3.21
CA VAL A 78 10.01 -7.39 -2.77
C VAL A 78 9.13 -6.21 -2.32
N GLY A 79 9.71 -5.29 -1.57
CA GLY A 79 9.00 -4.07 -1.15
C GLY A 79 8.57 -3.20 -2.33
N ALA A 80 9.38 -3.11 -3.38
CA ALA A 80 9.03 -2.38 -4.59
C ALA A 80 7.81 -2.99 -5.29
N VAL A 81 7.65 -4.31 -5.25
CA VAL A 81 6.46 -4.98 -5.79
C VAL A 81 5.20 -4.53 -5.03
N PHE A 82 5.30 -4.36 -3.72
CA PHE A 82 4.18 -3.80 -2.92
C PHE A 82 3.77 -2.42 -3.45
N LEU A 83 4.74 -1.53 -3.72
CA LEU A 83 4.45 -0.19 -4.25
C LEU A 83 3.73 -0.27 -5.60
N VAL A 84 4.20 -1.14 -6.49
CA VAL A 84 3.58 -1.37 -7.80
C VAL A 84 2.16 -1.92 -7.61
N GLY A 85 2.00 -2.86 -6.69
CA GLY A 85 0.69 -3.42 -6.35
C GLY A 85 -0.30 -2.37 -5.86
N ARG A 86 0.15 -1.45 -5.02
CA ARG A 86 -0.68 -0.34 -4.54
C ARG A 86 -1.09 0.61 -5.66
N HIS A 87 -0.18 0.89 -6.59
CA HIS A 87 -0.49 1.73 -7.74
C HIS A 87 -1.55 1.06 -8.63
N ILE A 88 -1.38 -0.23 -8.94
CA ILE A 88 -2.35 -0.99 -9.73
C ILE A 88 -3.70 -1.07 -9.01
N TYR A 89 -3.69 -1.32 -7.70
CA TYR A 89 -4.90 -1.36 -6.88
C TYR A 89 -5.67 -0.03 -6.97
N TRP A 90 -4.97 1.09 -6.82
CA TRP A 90 -5.58 2.41 -6.93
C TRP A 90 -6.23 2.60 -8.30
N ARG A 91 -5.47 2.41 -9.38
CA ARG A 91 -5.97 2.65 -10.74
C ARG A 91 -7.14 1.73 -11.09
N SER A 92 -7.08 0.49 -10.67
CA SER A 92 -8.14 -0.48 -10.92
C SER A 92 -9.40 -0.20 -10.08
N TYR A 93 -9.21 0.03 -8.80
CA TYR A 93 -10.32 0.17 -7.86
C TYR A 93 -11.16 1.41 -8.13
N VAL A 94 -10.53 2.55 -8.41
CA VAL A 94 -11.27 3.80 -8.67
C VAL A 94 -12.03 3.73 -9.98
N LYS A 95 -11.56 2.94 -10.94
CA LYS A 95 -12.21 2.75 -12.23
C LYS A 95 -13.37 1.74 -12.10
N ASP A 96 -13.10 0.59 -11.50
CA ASP A 96 -14.07 -0.48 -11.28
C ASP A 96 -13.58 -1.37 -10.13
N PRO A 97 -14.22 -1.30 -8.94
CA PRO A 97 -13.79 -2.09 -7.79
C PRO A 97 -13.71 -3.61 -8.03
N SER A 98 -14.46 -4.13 -9.00
CA SER A 98 -14.41 -5.56 -9.33
C SER A 98 -13.08 -6.00 -9.95
N THR A 99 -12.26 -5.06 -10.44
CA THR A 99 -10.97 -5.33 -11.08
C THR A 99 -9.79 -5.24 -10.10
N ARG A 100 -10.04 -5.17 -8.80
CA ARG A 100 -9.01 -4.94 -7.78
C ARG A 100 -8.08 -6.13 -7.52
N THR A 101 -8.41 -7.31 -8.03
CA THR A 101 -7.77 -8.57 -7.63
C THR A 101 -6.25 -8.58 -7.85
N LEU A 102 -5.78 -8.14 -9.03
CA LEU A 102 -4.35 -8.14 -9.34
C LEU A 102 -3.59 -7.20 -8.41
N GLY A 103 -4.07 -5.97 -8.23
CA GLY A 103 -3.43 -4.99 -7.35
C GLY A 103 -3.41 -5.46 -5.90
N PHE A 104 -4.48 -6.09 -5.45
CA PHE A 104 -4.53 -6.65 -4.10
C PHE A 104 -3.55 -7.81 -3.94
N ALA A 105 -3.48 -8.72 -4.91
CA ALA A 105 -2.53 -9.84 -4.87
C ALA A 105 -1.08 -9.35 -4.83
N LEU A 106 -0.74 -8.33 -5.63
CA LEU A 106 0.60 -7.73 -5.64
C LEU A 106 0.88 -6.89 -4.40
N THR A 107 -0.12 -6.62 -3.58
CA THR A 107 0.03 -5.99 -2.28
C THR A 107 0.29 -7.02 -1.20
N ILE A 108 -0.62 -7.99 -1.07
CA ILE A 108 -0.58 -8.96 0.02
C ILE A 108 0.51 -10.01 -0.19
N GLY A 109 0.80 -10.37 -1.43
CA GLY A 109 1.86 -11.32 -1.77
C GLY A 109 3.21 -10.91 -1.21
N PRO A 110 3.72 -9.69 -1.52
CA PRO A 110 4.97 -9.20 -0.94
C PRO A 110 4.97 -9.18 0.58
N VAL A 111 3.85 -8.84 1.22
CA VAL A 111 3.76 -8.86 2.70
C VAL A 111 3.97 -10.27 3.23
N PHE A 112 3.34 -11.29 2.63
CA PHE A 112 3.55 -12.68 3.03
C PHE A 112 5.00 -13.12 2.80
N VAL A 113 5.59 -12.75 1.66
CA VAL A 113 7.00 -13.08 1.38
C VAL A 113 7.93 -12.46 2.42
N LEU A 114 7.74 -11.17 2.72
CA LEU A 114 8.54 -10.49 3.73
C LEU A 114 8.35 -11.10 5.12
N MET A 115 7.12 -11.47 5.46
CA MET A 115 6.82 -12.11 6.73
C MET A 115 7.56 -13.45 6.85
N LEU A 116 7.53 -14.27 5.80
CA LEU A 116 8.24 -15.55 5.78
C LEU A 116 9.75 -15.36 5.85
N MET A 117 10.30 -14.40 5.10
CA MET A 117 11.72 -14.08 5.16
C MET A 117 12.13 -13.67 6.57
N GLY A 118 11.32 -12.82 7.21
CA GLY A 118 11.58 -12.38 8.58
C GLY A 118 11.48 -13.52 9.58
N LEU A 119 10.47 -14.37 9.48
CA LEU A 119 10.29 -15.52 10.38
C LEU A 119 11.46 -16.50 10.24
N VAL A 120 11.82 -16.87 9.03
CA VAL A 120 12.93 -17.81 8.79
C VAL A 120 14.23 -17.20 9.32
N GLY A 121 14.50 -15.95 9.04
CA GLY A 121 15.70 -15.28 9.53
C GLY A 121 15.76 -15.15 11.03
N ALA A 122 14.64 -14.86 11.67
CA ALA A 122 14.58 -14.71 13.14
C ALA A 122 14.74 -16.06 13.86
N VAL A 123 14.27 -17.15 13.27
CA VAL A 123 14.33 -18.49 13.87
C VAL A 123 15.70 -19.14 13.64
N LEU A 124 16.30 -18.95 12.48
CA LEU A 124 17.61 -19.52 12.13
C LEU A 124 18.73 -18.59 12.53
#